data_ba41cafa52e1cd9890d5ae9e39298094
#
_entry.id   ba41cafa52e1cd9890d5ae9e39298094
#
_cell.length_a   1.000
_cell.length_b   1.000
_cell.length_c   1.000
_cell.angle_alpha   90.00
_cell.angle_beta   90.00
_cell.angle_gamma   90.00
#
_symmetry.space_group_name_H-M   'P 1'
#
loop_
_entity.id
_entity.type
_entity.pdbx_description
1 polymer ?
#
loop_
_entity_poly.entity_id
_entity_poly.type
_entity_poly.pdbx_seq_one_letter_code
_entity_poly.pdbx_strand_id
1 'polypeptide(L)'
;IIMSGIMLKKTKMFAGDPAPFVMELPAYHLPTIGNLLRSMWERGWSFIKKAGTIILLSSIVIWLGSSLGTVDGRFCFSTEMELENSILGMIGGVVCWIFKPLGFGNIKATIATVMGLVAKEEVVGVFGVLDFEGMTKLAAYSFLVFNLLCAPCFAAIGAIKREMNSAKWTWFAIGYQCVFAYAASFVIYQFGTLFSGHVSAPGIIGFILALGVVAFAVYMLFFKPYKESGKLTLSVKA
;
A
#
# COMPACT_ATOMS: atom_id res chain seq x y z
N ILE A 1 0.44 9.21 -7.95
CA ILE A 1 -0.65 8.71 -8.78
C ILE A 1 -0.40 9.03 -10.25
N ILE A 2 -0.25 10.30 -10.66
CA ILE A 2 -0.06 10.70 -12.08
C ILE A 2 1.18 10.03 -12.69
N MET A 3 2.34 10.10 -12.03
CA MET A 3 3.59 9.46 -12.49
C MET A 3 3.41 7.95 -12.68
N SER A 4 2.79 7.28 -11.70
CA SER A 4 2.48 5.86 -11.76
C SER A 4 1.56 5.51 -12.93
N GLY A 5 0.52 6.31 -13.17
CA GLY A 5 -0.39 6.14 -14.31
C GLY A 5 0.32 6.27 -15.66
N ILE A 6 1.22 7.26 -15.81
CA ILE A 6 2.02 7.45 -17.04
C ILE A 6 2.95 6.24 -17.26
N MET A 7 3.61 5.75 -16.20
CA MET A 7 4.49 4.58 -16.28
C MET A 7 3.73 3.33 -16.70
N LEU A 8 2.56 3.09 -16.11
CA LEU A 8 1.73 1.93 -16.46
C LEU A 8 1.22 2.02 -17.91
N LYS A 9 0.75 3.19 -18.36
CA LYS A 9 0.25 3.39 -19.71
C LYS A 9 1.33 3.15 -20.78
N LYS A 10 2.61 3.41 -20.49
CA LYS A 10 3.74 3.11 -21.38
C LYS A 10 4.13 1.63 -21.41
N THR A 11 3.50 0.79 -20.58
CA THR A 11 3.73 -0.65 -20.58
C THR A 11 2.83 -1.33 -21.60
N LYS A 12 3.33 -2.32 -22.34
CA LYS A 12 2.56 -3.06 -23.37
C LYS A 12 1.24 -3.65 -22.85
N MET A 13 1.15 -3.90 -21.56
CA MET A 13 0.01 -4.50 -20.87
C MET A 13 -1.18 -3.55 -20.73
N PHE A 14 -0.91 -2.23 -20.70
CA PHE A 14 -1.90 -1.15 -20.54
C PHE A 14 -1.90 -0.18 -21.73
N ALA A 15 -1.19 -0.52 -22.80
CA ALA A 15 -1.23 0.20 -24.07
C ALA A 15 -2.55 -0.13 -24.77
N GLY A 16 -3.57 0.65 -24.51
CA GLY A 16 -4.87 0.57 -25.18
C GLY A 16 -5.35 1.97 -25.53
N ASP A 17 -6.16 2.06 -26.58
CA ASP A 17 -6.82 3.32 -26.93
C ASP A 17 -7.84 3.68 -25.83
N PRO A 18 -7.97 4.96 -25.46
CA PRO A 18 -9.03 5.38 -24.57
C PRO A 18 -10.36 5.01 -25.19
N ALA A 19 -11.25 4.37 -24.40
CA ALA A 19 -12.59 4.07 -24.88
C ALA A 19 -13.22 5.36 -25.45
N PRO A 20 -13.85 5.30 -26.65
CA PRO A 20 -14.49 6.47 -27.20
C PRO A 20 -15.56 6.94 -26.24
N PHE A 21 -15.36 8.15 -25.75
CA PHE A 21 -16.28 8.77 -24.80
C PHE A 21 -17.49 9.30 -25.57
N VAL A 22 -18.42 8.41 -25.89
CA VAL A 22 -19.70 8.75 -26.46
C VAL A 22 -20.68 8.84 -25.28
N MET A 23 -20.79 10.02 -24.67
CA MET A 23 -21.88 10.31 -23.76
C MET A 23 -22.83 11.28 -24.44
N GLU A 24 -24.01 10.79 -24.77
CA GLU A 24 -25.15 11.67 -24.89
C GLU A 24 -25.37 12.26 -23.50
N LEU A 25 -25.10 13.56 -23.34
CA LEU A 25 -25.29 14.24 -22.08
C LEU A 25 -26.80 14.22 -21.74
N PRO A 26 -27.26 13.44 -20.76
CA PRO A 26 -28.63 13.52 -20.33
C PRO A 26 -28.87 14.93 -19.79
N ALA A 27 -30.09 15.45 -19.99
CA ALA A 27 -30.49 16.77 -19.48
C ALA A 27 -30.13 16.88 -17.99
N TYR A 28 -29.34 17.89 -17.64
CA TYR A 28 -28.96 18.14 -16.25
C TYR A 28 -30.19 18.57 -15.45
N HIS A 29 -30.62 17.70 -14.56
CA HIS A 29 -31.61 18.05 -13.53
C HIS A 29 -30.87 18.19 -12.20
N LEU A 30 -31.16 19.27 -11.48
CA LEU A 30 -30.64 19.41 -10.10
C LEU A 30 -31.22 18.27 -9.26
N PRO A 31 -30.35 17.52 -8.54
CA PRO A 31 -30.81 16.42 -7.71
C PRO A 31 -31.68 16.95 -6.58
N THR A 32 -32.84 16.33 -6.34
CA THR A 32 -33.67 16.64 -5.20
C THR A 32 -32.95 16.26 -3.90
N ILE A 33 -32.98 17.13 -2.90
CA ILE A 33 -32.30 16.95 -1.61
C ILE A 33 -32.66 15.61 -0.97
N GLY A 34 -33.94 15.19 -1.08
CA GLY A 34 -34.39 13.91 -0.54
C GLY A 34 -33.72 12.69 -1.17
N ASN A 35 -33.55 12.68 -2.50
CA ASN A 35 -32.86 11.59 -3.21
C ASN A 35 -31.37 11.61 -2.90
N LEU A 36 -30.77 12.79 -2.76
CA LEU A 36 -29.36 12.93 -2.40
C LEU A 36 -29.10 12.34 -1.01
N LEU A 37 -29.86 12.75 0.00
CA LEU A 37 -29.72 12.26 1.37
C LEU A 37 -29.98 10.76 1.48
N ARG A 38 -30.98 10.25 0.78
CA ARG A 38 -31.28 8.82 0.77
C ARG A 38 -30.13 8.01 0.14
N SER A 39 -29.60 8.44 -1.00
CA SER A 39 -28.48 7.79 -1.66
C SER A 39 -27.19 7.83 -0.81
N MET A 40 -26.94 8.95 -0.14
CA MET A 40 -25.82 9.07 0.80
C MET A 40 -25.99 8.10 1.97
N TRP A 41 -27.20 8.02 2.56
CA TRP A 41 -27.47 7.11 3.66
C TRP A 41 -27.33 5.65 3.27
N GLU A 42 -27.90 5.23 2.16
CA GLU A 42 -27.82 3.84 1.68
C GLU A 42 -26.38 3.42 1.38
N ARG A 43 -25.60 4.31 0.73
CA ARG A 43 -24.18 4.05 0.45
C ARG A 43 -23.35 4.05 1.73
N GLY A 44 -23.54 5.04 2.61
CA GLY A 44 -22.84 5.14 3.89
C GLY A 44 -23.13 3.95 4.79
N TRP A 45 -24.39 3.56 4.93
CA TRP A 45 -24.77 2.40 5.73
C TRP A 45 -24.21 1.07 5.18
N SER A 46 -24.28 0.92 3.86
CA SER A 46 -23.67 -0.26 3.20
C SER A 46 -22.16 -0.32 3.42
N PHE A 47 -21.48 0.82 3.40
CA PHE A 47 -20.04 0.91 3.69
C PHE A 47 -19.75 0.55 5.15
N ILE A 48 -20.44 1.17 6.11
CA ILE A 48 -20.26 0.93 7.55
C ILE A 48 -20.48 -0.55 7.87
N LYS A 49 -21.54 -1.15 7.35
CA LYS A 49 -21.83 -2.57 7.57
C LYS A 49 -20.73 -3.49 7.05
N LYS A 50 -20.20 -3.22 5.85
CA LYS A 50 -19.14 -4.04 5.24
C LYS A 50 -17.78 -3.79 5.86
N ALA A 51 -17.39 -2.54 6.03
CA ALA A 51 -16.12 -2.18 6.64
C ALA A 51 -16.08 -2.59 8.11
N GLY A 52 -17.14 -2.34 8.87
CA GLY A 52 -17.22 -2.70 10.29
C GLY A 52 -17.08 -4.21 10.53
N THR A 53 -17.71 -5.05 9.71
CA THR A 53 -17.55 -6.51 9.86
C THR A 53 -16.14 -6.99 9.55
N ILE A 54 -15.48 -6.43 8.52
CA ILE A 54 -14.10 -6.79 8.19
C ILE A 54 -13.14 -6.31 9.27
N ILE A 55 -13.29 -5.07 9.73
CA ILE A 55 -12.45 -4.49 10.79
C ILE A 55 -12.62 -5.29 12.10
N LEU A 56 -13.85 -5.61 12.50
CA LEU A 56 -14.11 -6.40 13.70
C LEU A 56 -13.46 -7.79 13.60
N LEU A 57 -13.68 -8.50 12.49
CA LEU A 57 -13.11 -9.82 12.30
C LEU A 57 -11.58 -9.81 12.31
N SER A 58 -10.97 -8.85 11.61
CA SER A 58 -9.53 -8.72 11.58
C SER A 58 -8.94 -8.28 12.92
N SER A 59 -9.62 -7.42 13.68
CA SER A 59 -9.20 -7.06 15.04
C SER A 59 -9.22 -8.28 15.97
N ILE A 60 -10.22 -9.15 15.87
CA ILE A 60 -10.28 -10.40 16.65
C ILE A 60 -9.11 -11.32 16.27
N VAL A 61 -8.82 -11.47 14.97
CA VAL A 61 -7.70 -12.32 14.50
C VAL A 61 -6.36 -11.78 15.00
N ILE A 62 -6.17 -10.47 14.95
CA ILE A 62 -4.94 -9.83 15.45
C ILE A 62 -4.82 -9.97 16.96
N TRP A 63 -5.90 -9.70 17.70
CA TRP A 63 -5.91 -9.87 19.14
C TRP A 63 -5.58 -11.32 19.53
N LEU A 64 -6.17 -12.30 18.85
CA LEU A 64 -5.86 -13.70 19.05
C LEU A 64 -4.38 -14.01 18.73
N GLY A 65 -3.86 -13.49 17.62
CA GLY A 65 -2.46 -13.67 17.20
C GLY A 65 -1.45 -13.00 18.14
N SER A 66 -1.83 -11.89 18.78
CA SER A 66 -1.00 -11.23 19.79
C SER A 66 -1.08 -11.88 21.18
N SER A 67 -2.20 -12.53 21.50
CA SER A 67 -2.41 -13.21 22.79
C SER A 67 -1.91 -14.66 22.80
N LEU A 68 -1.70 -15.26 21.63
CA LEU A 68 -1.12 -16.60 21.48
C LEU A 68 0.37 -16.50 21.20
N GLY A 69 1.17 -17.19 21.96
CA GLY A 69 2.62 -17.23 21.75
C GLY A 69 3.31 -18.36 22.52
N THR A 70 4.62 -18.33 22.48
CA THR A 70 5.45 -19.33 23.18
C THR A 70 6.29 -18.62 24.25
N VAL A 71 6.10 -19.01 25.51
CA VAL A 71 6.94 -18.63 26.64
C VAL A 71 7.61 -19.89 27.15
N ASP A 72 8.93 -19.90 27.24
CA ASP A 72 9.73 -21.05 27.70
C ASP A 72 9.45 -22.37 26.96
N GLY A 73 9.17 -22.29 25.64
CA GLY A 73 8.90 -23.48 24.82
C GLY A 73 7.52 -24.10 25.00
N ARG A 74 6.63 -23.46 25.75
CA ARG A 74 5.23 -23.89 25.93
C ARG A 74 4.28 -22.88 25.29
N PHE A 75 3.28 -23.38 24.60
CA PHE A 75 2.20 -22.52 24.09
C PHE A 75 1.38 -22.01 25.29
N CYS A 76 1.37 -20.68 25.44
CA CYS A 76 0.58 -19.99 26.45
C CYS A 76 -0.38 -19.01 25.78
N PHE A 77 -1.54 -18.86 26.39
CA PHE A 77 -2.48 -17.77 26.09
C PHE A 77 -2.38 -16.75 27.23
N SER A 78 -1.90 -15.56 26.92
CA SER A 78 -1.82 -14.45 27.87
C SER A 78 -2.18 -13.15 27.17
N THR A 79 -3.02 -12.36 27.81
CA THR A 79 -3.44 -11.07 27.29
C THR A 79 -2.36 -9.99 27.47
N GLU A 80 -1.38 -10.24 28.35
CA GLU A 80 -0.25 -9.34 28.65
C GLU A 80 1.08 -9.88 28.09
N MET A 81 1.02 -10.66 27.02
CA MET A 81 2.23 -11.23 26.42
C MET A 81 3.02 -10.15 25.69
N GLU A 82 4.35 -10.15 25.87
CA GLU A 82 5.22 -9.31 25.06
C GLU A 82 5.02 -9.65 23.57
N LEU A 83 4.86 -8.61 22.76
CA LEU A 83 4.56 -8.75 21.33
C LEU A 83 5.61 -9.61 20.58
N GLU A 84 6.85 -9.59 21.05
CA GLU A 84 7.97 -10.36 20.47
C GLU A 84 7.82 -11.87 20.65
N ASN A 85 7.19 -12.32 21.73
CA ASN A 85 6.95 -13.74 22.06
C ASN A 85 5.63 -14.27 21.48
N SER A 86 4.83 -13.40 20.87
CA SER A 86 3.57 -13.76 20.22
C SER A 86 3.81 -14.40 18.84
N ILE A 87 2.81 -15.13 18.34
CA ILE A 87 2.82 -15.65 16.96
C ILE A 87 3.02 -14.50 15.95
N LEU A 88 2.41 -13.35 16.23
CA LEU A 88 2.53 -12.16 15.41
C LEU A 88 3.99 -11.64 15.41
N GLY A 89 4.67 -11.68 16.57
CA GLY A 89 6.08 -11.33 16.72
C GLY A 89 7.01 -12.28 15.96
N MET A 90 6.73 -13.58 16.01
CA MET A 90 7.50 -14.58 15.24
C MET A 90 7.40 -14.34 13.73
N ILE A 91 6.20 -14.09 13.21
CA ILE A 91 5.99 -13.73 11.79
C ILE A 91 6.67 -12.39 11.48
N GLY A 92 6.52 -11.40 12.36
CA GLY A 92 7.16 -10.10 12.26
C GLY A 92 8.68 -10.20 12.19
N GLY A 93 9.29 -11.07 12.99
CA GLY A 93 10.73 -11.31 13.01
C GLY A 93 11.28 -11.86 11.68
N VAL A 94 10.53 -12.74 11.02
CA VAL A 94 10.91 -13.26 9.68
C VAL A 94 10.79 -12.17 8.62
N VAL A 95 9.71 -11.39 8.65
CA VAL A 95 9.42 -10.35 7.65
C VAL A 95 10.29 -9.10 7.87
N CYS A 96 10.72 -8.86 9.11
CA CYS A 96 11.57 -7.72 9.52
C CYS A 96 12.82 -7.57 8.62
N TRP A 97 13.40 -8.69 8.17
CA TRP A 97 14.59 -8.67 7.31
C TRP A 97 14.35 -7.93 5.99
N ILE A 98 13.15 -7.99 5.43
CA ILE A 98 12.76 -7.32 4.18
C ILE A 98 12.78 -5.80 4.37
N PHE A 99 12.47 -5.30 5.57
CA PHE A 99 12.39 -3.87 5.87
C PHE A 99 13.70 -3.25 6.35
N LYS A 100 14.74 -4.06 6.60
CA LYS A 100 16.08 -3.54 6.98
C LYS A 100 16.64 -2.51 6.00
N PRO A 101 16.57 -2.70 4.66
CA PRO A 101 17.09 -1.73 3.69
C PRO A 101 16.33 -0.40 3.69
N LEU A 102 15.12 -0.36 4.25
CA LEU A 102 14.28 0.82 4.37
C LEU A 102 14.51 1.59 5.67
N GLY A 103 15.36 1.05 6.57
CA GLY A 103 15.74 1.67 7.84
C GLY A 103 14.80 1.38 9.02
N PHE A 104 13.69 0.73 8.82
CA PHE A 104 12.74 0.36 9.89
C PHE A 104 12.58 -1.17 10.05
N GLY A 105 13.65 -1.92 9.81
CA GLY A 105 13.69 -3.36 9.99
C GLY A 105 13.74 -3.77 11.47
N ASN A 106 12.75 -3.39 12.26
CA ASN A 106 12.54 -3.85 13.62
C ASN A 106 11.18 -4.57 13.72
N ILE A 107 11.03 -5.44 14.70
CA ILE A 107 9.83 -6.27 14.89
C ILE A 107 8.59 -5.38 15.11
N LYS A 108 8.71 -4.33 15.92
CA LYS A 108 7.62 -3.40 16.23
C LYS A 108 7.09 -2.69 14.99
N ALA A 109 7.98 -2.13 14.16
CA ALA A 109 7.58 -1.46 12.90
C ALA A 109 7.01 -2.45 11.88
N THR A 110 7.53 -3.67 11.84
CA THR A 110 6.99 -4.72 10.95
C THR A 110 5.58 -5.10 11.36
N ILE A 111 5.33 -5.31 12.65
CA ILE A 111 3.99 -5.60 13.17
C ILE A 111 3.06 -4.42 12.87
N ALA A 112 3.49 -3.18 13.12
CA ALA A 112 2.72 -1.98 12.80
C ALA A 112 2.35 -1.91 11.31
N THR A 113 3.27 -2.31 10.42
CA THR A 113 3.00 -2.39 8.97
C THR A 113 1.94 -3.45 8.64
N VAL A 114 2.03 -4.62 9.25
CA VAL A 114 1.05 -5.69 9.07
C VAL A 114 -0.32 -5.26 9.60
N MET A 115 -0.37 -4.62 10.77
CA MET A 115 -1.61 -4.07 11.33
C MET A 115 -2.20 -2.98 10.43
N GLY A 116 -1.37 -2.16 9.79
CA GLY A 116 -1.79 -1.17 8.80
C GLY A 116 -2.45 -1.76 7.55
N LEU A 117 -2.25 -3.05 7.23
CA LEU A 117 -3.01 -3.74 6.18
C LEU A 117 -4.45 -4.02 6.60
N VAL A 118 -4.71 -4.13 7.89
CA VAL A 118 -6.07 -4.33 8.41
C VAL A 118 -6.83 -3.02 8.39
N ALA A 119 -6.27 -2.02 9.06
CA ALA A 119 -6.78 -0.66 9.10
C ALA A 119 -5.59 0.30 9.18
N LYS A 120 -5.46 1.22 8.23
CA LYS A 120 -4.32 2.15 8.21
C LYS A 120 -4.31 3.10 9.41
N GLU A 121 -5.45 3.33 10.01
CA GLU A 121 -5.63 4.10 11.25
C GLU A 121 -4.93 3.45 12.44
N GLU A 122 -4.83 2.13 12.47
CA GLU A 122 -4.15 1.37 13.53
C GLU A 122 -2.65 1.63 13.57
N VAL A 123 -2.03 1.99 12.46
CA VAL A 123 -0.60 2.36 12.42
C VAL A 123 -0.32 3.51 13.38
N VAL A 124 -1.20 4.52 13.41
CA VAL A 124 -1.07 5.69 14.30
C VAL A 124 -1.27 5.28 15.75
N GLY A 125 -2.25 4.40 16.03
CA GLY A 125 -2.49 3.85 17.36
C GLY A 125 -1.30 3.05 17.87
N VAL A 126 -0.72 2.21 17.04
CA VAL A 126 0.47 1.42 17.36
C VAL A 126 1.68 2.32 17.64
N PHE A 127 1.85 3.43 16.89
CA PHE A 127 2.89 4.42 17.17
C PHE A 127 2.72 5.11 18.53
N GLY A 128 1.49 5.28 18.98
CA GLY A 128 1.20 5.88 20.30
C GLY A 128 1.41 4.92 21.48
N VAL A 129 1.34 3.63 21.24
CA VAL A 129 1.43 2.58 22.28
C VAL A 129 2.81 1.94 22.34
N LEU A 130 3.44 1.73 21.19
CA LEU A 130 4.79 1.16 21.12
C LEU A 130 5.81 2.30 21.11
N ASP A 131 6.61 2.38 22.18
CA ASP A 131 7.79 3.25 22.19
C ASP A 131 8.75 2.83 21.07
N PHE A 132 8.87 3.69 20.08
CA PHE A 132 9.85 3.55 19.00
C PHE A 132 11.20 4.16 19.40
N GLU A 133 11.64 3.91 20.63
CA GLU A 133 12.98 4.32 21.07
C GLU A 133 14.03 3.74 20.13
N GLY A 134 14.89 4.62 19.62
CA GLY A 134 15.97 4.25 18.70
C GLY A 134 15.64 4.34 17.21
N MET A 135 14.42 4.67 16.80
CA MET A 135 14.11 4.93 15.40
C MET A 135 14.56 6.34 15.00
N THR A 136 15.41 6.43 13.98
CA THR A 136 15.82 7.74 13.44
C THR A 136 14.64 8.43 12.76
N LYS A 137 14.62 9.77 12.76
CA LYS A 137 13.59 10.57 12.07
C LYS A 137 13.44 10.18 10.60
N LEU A 138 14.54 9.83 9.96
CA LEU A 138 14.58 9.38 8.57
C LEU A 138 13.92 8.01 8.39
N ALA A 139 14.19 7.07 9.30
CA ALA A 139 13.55 5.76 9.29
C ALA A 139 12.04 5.86 9.53
N ALA A 140 11.62 6.73 10.46
CA ALA A 140 10.21 7.01 10.71
C ALA A 140 9.52 7.61 9.47
N TYR A 141 10.18 8.55 8.78
CA TYR A 141 9.64 9.11 7.54
C TYR A 141 9.53 8.06 6.43
N SER A 142 10.56 7.22 6.25
CA SER A 142 10.54 6.10 5.32
C SER A 142 9.39 5.13 5.60
N PHE A 143 9.18 4.79 6.87
CA PHE A 143 8.08 3.96 7.34
C PHE A 143 6.70 4.55 7.01
N LEU A 144 6.51 5.85 7.28
CA LEU A 144 5.24 6.53 6.96
C LEU A 144 4.97 6.55 5.47
N VAL A 145 5.98 6.83 4.63
CA VAL A 145 5.84 6.80 3.17
C VAL A 145 5.51 5.40 2.68
N PHE A 146 6.17 4.37 3.23
CA PHE A 146 5.86 2.99 2.89
C PHE A 146 4.39 2.65 3.19
N ASN A 147 3.94 2.92 4.41
CA ASN A 147 2.57 2.62 4.82
C ASN A 147 1.52 3.45 4.06
N LEU A 148 1.85 4.68 3.65
CA LEU A 148 0.96 5.50 2.83
C LEU A 148 0.76 4.92 1.43
N LEU A 149 1.84 4.45 0.80
CA LEU A 149 1.85 4.01 -0.59
C LEU A 149 1.59 2.51 -0.77
N CYS A 150 1.83 1.68 0.25
CA CYS A 150 1.67 0.23 0.15
C CYS A 150 0.20 -0.17 -0.05
N ALA A 151 -0.03 -1.46 -0.21
CA ALA A 151 -1.36 -2.03 -0.41
C ALA A 151 -2.40 -1.41 0.54
N PRO A 152 -3.60 -1.11 0.05
CA PRO A 152 -4.67 -0.57 0.87
C PRO A 152 -5.15 -1.62 1.87
N CYS A 153 -5.91 -1.18 2.87
CA CYS A 153 -6.50 -2.08 3.87
C CYS A 153 -7.43 -3.12 3.23
N PHE A 154 -7.72 -4.20 3.94
CA PHE A 154 -8.55 -5.30 3.43
C PHE A 154 -9.92 -4.84 2.91
N ALA A 155 -10.52 -3.83 3.54
CA ALA A 155 -11.78 -3.25 3.08
C ALA A 155 -11.65 -2.65 1.67
N ALA A 156 -10.58 -1.90 1.42
CA ALA A 156 -10.30 -1.30 0.12
C ALA A 156 -9.87 -2.36 -0.92
N ILE A 157 -9.14 -3.40 -0.52
CA ILE A 157 -8.83 -4.56 -1.39
C ILE A 157 -10.12 -5.23 -1.87
N GLY A 158 -11.09 -5.39 -0.97
CA GLY A 158 -12.41 -5.92 -1.32
C GLY A 158 -13.16 -5.04 -2.34
N ALA A 159 -13.04 -3.71 -2.22
CA ALA A 159 -13.59 -2.78 -3.19
C ALA A 159 -12.89 -2.88 -4.56
N ILE A 160 -11.54 -2.89 -4.57
CA ILE A 160 -10.74 -3.04 -5.79
C ILE A 160 -11.10 -4.36 -6.51
N LYS A 161 -11.22 -5.46 -5.77
CA LYS A 161 -11.61 -6.76 -6.35
C LYS A 161 -12.97 -6.70 -7.05
N ARG A 162 -13.92 -5.97 -6.49
CA ARG A 162 -15.25 -5.81 -7.07
C ARG A 162 -15.22 -4.95 -8.32
N GLU A 163 -14.48 -3.85 -8.32
CA GLU A 163 -14.36 -2.96 -9.48
C GLU A 163 -13.55 -3.59 -10.61
N MET A 164 -12.47 -4.30 -10.29
CA MET A 164 -11.63 -4.99 -11.27
C MET A 164 -12.32 -6.21 -11.91
N ASN A 165 -13.31 -6.79 -11.22
CA ASN A 165 -14.01 -8.02 -11.62
C ASN A 165 -13.09 -9.16 -12.11
N SER A 166 -11.83 -9.16 -11.67
CA SER A 166 -10.81 -10.13 -12.04
C SER A 166 -9.79 -10.29 -10.91
N ALA A 167 -9.66 -11.51 -10.39
CA ALA A 167 -8.69 -11.81 -9.34
C ALA A 167 -7.24 -11.54 -9.78
N LYS A 168 -6.91 -11.84 -11.05
CA LYS A 168 -5.57 -11.63 -11.62
C LYS A 168 -5.17 -10.14 -11.59
N TRP A 169 -6.06 -9.26 -12.02
CA TRP A 169 -5.79 -7.82 -12.03
C TRP A 169 -5.79 -7.22 -10.63
N THR A 170 -6.60 -7.75 -9.71
CA THR A 170 -6.59 -7.36 -8.31
C THR A 170 -5.22 -7.65 -7.67
N TRP A 171 -4.71 -8.88 -7.82
CA TRP A 171 -3.39 -9.24 -7.29
C TRP A 171 -2.26 -8.45 -7.94
N PHE A 172 -2.36 -8.18 -9.23
CA PHE A 172 -1.40 -7.32 -9.92
C PHE A 172 -1.39 -5.91 -9.34
N ALA A 173 -2.56 -5.31 -9.12
CA ALA A 173 -2.68 -3.96 -8.54
C ALA A 173 -2.08 -3.88 -7.13
N ILE A 174 -2.37 -4.88 -6.27
CA ILE A 174 -1.81 -4.96 -4.92
C ILE A 174 -0.30 -5.11 -4.96
N GLY A 175 0.20 -6.06 -5.76
CA GLY A 175 1.63 -6.29 -5.92
C GLY A 175 2.37 -5.06 -6.46
N TYR A 176 1.79 -4.39 -7.45
CA TYR A 176 2.34 -3.15 -7.99
C TYR A 176 2.45 -2.05 -6.92
N GLN A 177 1.40 -1.85 -6.10
CA GLN A 177 1.41 -0.87 -5.03
C GLN A 177 2.48 -1.17 -3.99
N CYS A 178 2.62 -2.44 -3.57
CA CYS A 178 3.65 -2.86 -2.62
C CYS A 178 5.06 -2.62 -3.17
N VAL A 179 5.33 -3.00 -4.43
CA VAL A 179 6.63 -2.80 -5.06
C VAL A 179 6.93 -1.30 -5.22
N PHE A 180 5.95 -0.51 -5.63
CA PHE A 180 6.10 0.94 -5.78
C PHE A 180 6.37 1.61 -4.43
N ALA A 181 5.65 1.24 -3.38
CA ALA A 181 5.85 1.73 -2.02
C ALA A 181 7.25 1.40 -1.50
N TYR A 182 7.69 0.15 -1.73
CA TYR A 182 9.01 -0.31 -1.35
C TYR A 182 10.11 0.49 -2.06
N ALA A 183 9.99 0.67 -3.38
CA ALA A 183 10.94 1.43 -4.17
C ALA A 183 11.01 2.91 -3.73
N ALA A 184 9.86 3.55 -3.51
CA ALA A 184 9.81 4.95 -3.07
C ALA A 184 10.43 5.13 -1.68
N SER A 185 10.06 4.28 -0.72
CA SER A 185 10.57 4.31 0.64
C SER A 185 12.08 4.01 0.68
N PHE A 186 12.53 3.03 -0.10
CA PHE A 186 13.93 2.69 -0.25
C PHE A 186 14.76 3.86 -0.78
N VAL A 187 14.30 4.53 -1.84
CA VAL A 187 14.95 5.72 -2.39
C VAL A 187 15.07 6.80 -1.32
N ILE A 188 13.96 7.12 -0.64
CA ILE A 188 13.95 8.16 0.40
C ILE A 188 14.96 7.86 1.51
N TYR A 189 14.99 6.62 1.99
CA TYR A 189 15.90 6.24 3.06
C TYR A 189 17.37 6.30 2.63
N GLN A 190 17.71 5.75 1.47
CA GLN A 190 19.09 5.72 0.98
C GLN A 190 19.62 7.12 0.65
N PHE A 191 18.81 7.98 0.02
CA PHE A 191 19.20 9.37 -0.20
C PHE A 191 19.31 10.15 1.11
N GLY A 192 18.38 9.94 2.05
CA GLY A 192 18.40 10.61 3.34
C GLY A 192 19.63 10.24 4.19
N THR A 193 20.07 8.97 4.19
CA THR A 193 21.28 8.54 4.90
C THR A 193 22.54 9.18 4.32
N LEU A 194 22.61 9.36 3.01
CA LEU A 194 23.72 10.05 2.36
C LEU A 194 23.81 11.51 2.81
N PHE A 195 22.67 12.22 2.80
CA PHE A 195 22.60 13.62 3.23
C PHE A 195 22.87 13.80 4.73
N SER A 196 22.60 12.79 5.54
CA SER A 196 22.88 12.80 6.99
C SER A 196 24.34 12.47 7.34
N GLY A 197 25.19 12.19 6.36
CA GLY A 197 26.62 11.91 6.56
C GLY A 197 26.93 10.53 7.17
N HIS A 198 25.93 9.70 7.42
CA HIS A 198 26.10 8.32 7.92
C HIS A 198 26.32 7.34 6.77
N VAL A 199 27.48 7.43 6.12
CA VAL A 199 27.83 6.55 5.01
C VAL A 199 28.48 5.29 5.57
N SER A 200 27.75 4.18 5.57
CA SER A 200 28.26 2.84 5.83
C SER A 200 28.53 2.09 4.52
N ALA A 201 29.47 1.15 4.51
CA ALA A 201 29.76 0.36 3.30
C ALA A 201 28.52 -0.29 2.65
N PRO A 202 27.57 -0.91 3.40
CA PRO A 202 26.30 -1.39 2.84
C PRO A 202 25.40 -0.24 2.35
N GLY A 203 25.52 0.97 2.89
CA GLY A 203 24.78 2.16 2.44
C GLY A 203 25.18 2.64 1.06
N ILE A 204 26.45 2.49 0.65
CA ILE A 204 26.91 2.85 -0.69
C ILE A 204 26.25 1.94 -1.74
N ILE A 205 26.17 0.64 -1.49
CA ILE A 205 25.52 -0.32 -2.38
C ILE A 205 24.02 0.01 -2.48
N GLY A 206 23.39 0.30 -1.34
CA GLY A 206 21.98 0.72 -1.29
C GLY A 206 21.74 2.00 -2.08
N PHE A 207 22.63 2.99 -1.99
CA PHE A 207 22.54 4.23 -2.75
C PHE A 207 22.65 4.02 -4.26
N ILE A 208 23.60 3.18 -4.72
CA ILE A 208 23.74 2.84 -6.15
C ILE A 208 22.46 2.18 -6.67
N LEU A 209 21.88 1.27 -5.89
CA LEU A 209 20.62 0.62 -6.24
C LEU A 209 19.45 1.64 -6.27
N ALA A 210 19.38 2.56 -5.30
CA ALA A 210 18.38 3.61 -5.28
C ALA A 210 18.49 4.54 -6.49
N LEU A 211 19.73 4.89 -6.88
CA LEU A 211 20.00 5.68 -8.09
C LEU A 211 19.56 4.93 -9.35
N GLY A 212 19.77 3.63 -9.41
CA GLY A 212 19.26 2.75 -10.48
C GLY A 212 17.72 2.78 -10.57
N VAL A 213 17.02 2.74 -9.43
CA VAL A 213 15.55 2.82 -9.38
C VAL A 213 15.06 4.18 -9.88
N VAL A 214 15.71 5.27 -9.47
CA VAL A 214 15.38 6.63 -9.95
C VAL A 214 15.65 6.76 -11.44
N ALA A 215 16.80 6.29 -11.91
CA ALA A 215 17.16 6.31 -13.34
C ALA A 215 16.16 5.51 -14.18
N PHE A 216 15.73 4.34 -13.70
CA PHE A 216 14.69 3.54 -14.35
C PHE A 216 13.35 4.27 -14.39
N ALA A 217 12.95 4.92 -13.31
CA ALA A 217 11.71 5.70 -13.25
C ALA A 217 11.76 6.88 -14.22
N VAL A 218 12.88 7.61 -14.29
CA VAL A 218 13.10 8.73 -15.21
C VAL A 218 13.10 8.22 -16.67
N TYR A 219 13.77 7.10 -16.94
CA TYR A 219 13.75 6.47 -18.27
C TYR A 219 12.32 6.13 -18.70
N MET A 220 11.55 5.50 -17.82
CA MET A 220 10.15 5.15 -18.11
C MET A 220 9.26 6.37 -18.30
N LEU A 221 9.51 7.48 -17.57
CA LEU A 221 8.70 8.69 -17.67
C LEU A 221 9.01 9.53 -18.91
N PHE A 222 10.30 9.68 -19.27
CA PHE A 222 10.72 10.65 -20.28
C PHE A 222 11.15 10.00 -21.60
N PHE A 223 11.89 8.89 -21.54
CA PHE A 223 12.55 8.33 -22.73
C PHE A 223 11.73 7.24 -23.41
N LYS A 224 10.88 6.52 -22.69
CA LYS A 224 10.08 5.48 -23.31
C LYS A 224 8.93 6.10 -24.10
N PRO A 225 8.90 5.95 -25.46
CA PRO A 225 7.83 6.50 -26.26
C PRO A 225 6.50 5.83 -25.94
N TYR A 226 5.44 6.61 -25.99
CA TYR A 226 4.08 6.09 -25.96
C TYR A 226 3.82 5.34 -27.27
N LYS A 227 3.50 4.05 -27.20
CA LYS A 227 3.01 3.32 -28.34
C LYS A 227 1.52 3.59 -28.47
N GLU A 228 1.14 4.53 -29.32
CA GLU A 228 -0.23 4.57 -29.83
C GLU A 228 -0.52 3.25 -30.53
N SER A 229 -1.56 2.56 -30.10
CA SER A 229 -2.13 1.46 -30.84
C SER A 229 -2.86 2.07 -32.04
N GLY A 230 -2.11 2.33 -33.11
CA GLY A 230 -2.67 2.89 -34.35
C GLY A 230 -3.59 1.89 -35.02
N LYS A 231 -4.88 1.91 -34.66
CA LYS A 231 -5.99 1.40 -35.47
C LYS A 231 -7.33 1.92 -34.90
N LEU A 232 -7.56 3.20 -35.01
CA LEU A 232 -8.89 3.71 -35.24
C LEU A 232 -8.96 4.21 -36.69
N THR A 233 -8.96 3.31 -37.64
CA THR A 233 -9.56 3.58 -38.92
C THR A 233 -11.06 3.61 -38.69
N LEU A 234 -11.58 4.80 -38.47
CA LEU A 234 -12.99 5.09 -38.62
C LEU A 234 -13.33 4.78 -40.09
N SER A 235 -13.78 3.55 -40.36
CA SER A 235 -14.51 3.24 -41.55
C SER A 235 -15.87 3.91 -41.44
N VAL A 236 -15.92 5.20 -41.74
CA VAL A 236 -17.15 5.86 -42.13
C VAL A 236 -17.45 5.39 -43.53
N LYS A 237 -18.18 4.27 -43.63
CA LYS A 237 -18.88 3.95 -44.86
C LYS A 237 -20.09 4.87 -44.94
N ALA A 238 -20.02 5.82 -45.87
CA ALA A 238 -21.16 6.56 -46.38
C ALA A 238 -22.21 5.61 -46.98
#